data_ccd0d12518434eb5c508158d67b06672
#
_entry.id   ccd0d12518434eb5c508158d67b06672
#
_cell.length_a   1.000
_cell.length_b   1.000
_cell.length_c   1.000
_cell.angle_alpha   90.00
_cell.angle_beta   90.00
_cell.angle_gamma   90.00
#
_symmetry.space_group_name_H-M   'P 1'
#
loop_
_entity.id
_entity.type
_entity.pdbx_description
1 polymer ?
#
loop_
_entity_poly.entity_id
_entity_poly.type
_entity_poly.pdbx_seq_one_letter_code
_entity_poly.pdbx_strand_id
1 'polypeptide(L)' 'VEAQPSATHLDTLAAAYAETGQFDRAVATQREALAALLVADVGERAGLERRLHAYQRAQPWRE' A
#
# COMPACT_ATOMS: atom_id res chain seq x y z
N VAL A 1 18.28 14.27 -9.34
CA VAL A 1 16.87 14.18 -9.62
C VAL A 1 16.19 13.28 -8.63
N GLU A 2 15.17 13.77 -8.00
CA GLU A 2 14.38 13.01 -7.06
C GLU A 2 13.39 12.14 -7.80
N ALA A 3 13.52 10.84 -7.67
CA ALA A 3 12.53 9.93 -8.21
C ALA A 3 11.45 9.73 -7.16
N GLN A 4 10.21 9.82 -7.58
CA GLN A 4 9.11 9.53 -6.66
C GLN A 4 9.05 8.04 -6.38
N PRO A 5 8.70 7.65 -5.16
CA PRO A 5 8.55 6.21 -4.86
C PRO A 5 7.52 5.59 -5.80
N SER A 6 7.84 4.41 -6.31
CA SER A 6 6.89 3.68 -7.14
C SER A 6 5.79 3.09 -6.28
N ALA A 7 4.68 2.72 -6.91
CA ALA A 7 3.60 2.05 -6.20
C ALA A 7 4.09 0.78 -5.52
N THR A 8 4.97 0.02 -6.18
CA THR A 8 5.52 -1.20 -5.60
C THR A 8 6.34 -0.90 -4.35
N HIS A 9 7.14 0.15 -4.38
CA HIS A 9 7.94 0.54 -3.23
C HIS A 9 7.05 0.95 -2.06
N LEU A 10 6.03 1.75 -2.35
CA LEU A 10 5.09 2.20 -1.31
C LEU A 10 4.30 1.03 -0.74
N ASP A 11 3.90 0.08 -1.59
CA ASP A 11 3.21 -1.11 -1.14
C ASP A 11 4.07 -1.92 -0.16
N THR A 12 5.35 -2.07 -0.48
CA THR A 12 6.30 -2.78 0.39
C THR A 12 6.46 -2.04 1.72
N LEU A 13 6.55 -0.73 1.69
CA LEU A 13 6.69 0.08 2.89
C LEU A 13 5.45 -0.03 3.76
N ALA A 14 4.27 0.03 3.15
CA ALA A 14 3.02 -0.11 3.90
C ALA A 14 2.96 -1.47 4.60
N ALA A 15 3.38 -2.53 3.91
CA ALA A 15 3.40 -3.87 4.52
C ALA A 15 4.35 -3.90 5.73
N ALA A 16 5.49 -3.24 5.62
CA ALA A 16 6.44 -3.18 6.73
C ALA A 16 5.83 -2.45 7.94
N TYR A 17 5.13 -1.35 7.70
CA TYR A 17 4.45 -0.65 8.78
C TYR A 17 3.40 -1.55 9.44
N ALA A 18 2.63 -2.28 8.64
CA ALA A 18 1.58 -3.15 9.16
C ALA A 18 2.16 -4.28 10.02
N GLU A 19 3.32 -4.81 9.62
CA GLU A 19 3.95 -5.89 10.38
C GLU A 19 4.41 -5.43 11.76
N THR A 20 4.66 -4.15 11.93
CA THR A 20 5.06 -3.60 13.22
C THR A 20 3.91 -2.95 13.97
N GLY A 21 2.67 -3.14 13.49
CA GLY A 21 1.49 -2.62 14.15
C GLY A 21 1.19 -1.16 13.89
N GLN A 22 1.89 -0.54 12.96
CA GLN A 22 1.70 0.87 12.63
C GLN A 22 0.67 1.02 11.51
N PHE A 23 -0.57 0.66 11.84
CA PHE A 23 -1.62 0.58 10.81
C PHE A 23 -2.03 1.93 10.26
N ASP A 24 -1.97 3.00 11.06
CA ASP A 24 -2.26 4.34 10.55
C ASP A 24 -1.29 4.71 9.43
N ARG A 25 -0.02 4.41 9.63
CA ARG A 25 0.99 4.69 8.61
C ARG A 25 0.85 3.75 7.42
N ALA A 26 0.49 2.49 7.70
CA ALA A 26 0.28 1.53 6.62
C ALA A 26 -0.86 1.98 5.71
N VAL A 27 -1.96 2.45 6.29
CA VAL A 27 -3.10 2.94 5.51
C VAL A 27 -2.69 4.16 4.68
N ALA A 28 -2.04 5.13 5.30
CA ALA A 28 -1.64 6.34 4.59
C ALA A 28 -0.70 6.01 3.42
N THR A 29 0.29 5.13 3.69
CA THR A 29 1.26 4.76 2.67
C THR A 29 0.61 3.98 1.55
N GLN A 30 -0.35 3.10 1.88
CA GLN A 30 -1.04 2.31 0.86
C GLN A 30 -1.91 3.20 -0.03
N ARG A 31 -2.50 4.25 0.53
CA ARG A 31 -3.25 5.22 -0.28
C ARG A 31 -2.33 5.94 -1.25
N GLU A 32 -1.12 6.25 -0.80
CA GLU A 32 -0.13 6.86 -1.69
C GLU A 32 0.27 5.88 -2.79
N ALA A 33 0.37 4.59 -2.46
CA ALA A 33 0.69 3.58 -3.47
C ALA A 33 -0.39 3.53 -4.55
N LEU A 34 -1.65 3.58 -4.14
CA LEU A 34 -2.76 3.59 -5.10
C LEU A 34 -2.72 4.83 -5.97
N ALA A 35 -2.40 5.98 -5.38
CA ALA A 35 -2.31 7.23 -6.15
C ALA A 35 -1.15 7.22 -7.14
N ALA A 36 -0.10 6.45 -6.84
CA ALA A 36 1.07 6.36 -7.72
C ALA A 36 0.88 5.38 -8.88
N LEU A 37 -0.18 4.55 -8.83
CA LEU A 37 -0.43 3.61 -9.92
C LEU A 37 -0.89 4.34 -11.17
N LEU A 38 -0.45 3.84 -12.31
CA LEU A 38 -0.96 4.32 -13.58
C LEU A 38 -2.39 3.81 -13.77
N VAL A 39 -3.17 4.59 -14.49
CA VAL A 39 -4.58 4.25 -14.72
C VAL A 39 -4.73 2.86 -15.36
N ALA A 40 -3.75 2.46 -16.17
CA ALA A 40 -3.82 1.19 -16.88
C ALA A 40 -3.57 -0.03 -16.00
N ASP A 41 -3.07 0.16 -14.77
CA ASP A 41 -2.70 -0.95 -13.91
C ASP A 41 -3.88 -1.41 -13.05
N VAL A 42 -4.95 -1.87 -13.70
CA VAL A 42 -6.18 -2.24 -13.01
C VAL A 42 -5.97 -3.44 -12.08
N GLY A 43 -5.24 -4.45 -12.55
CA GLY A 43 -4.99 -5.64 -11.74
C GLY A 43 -4.16 -5.34 -10.52
N GLU A 44 -3.15 -4.49 -10.67
CA GLU A 44 -2.30 -4.08 -9.57
C GLU A 44 -3.11 -3.29 -8.54
N ARG A 45 -3.98 -2.41 -9.03
CA ARG A 45 -4.82 -1.61 -8.16
C ARG A 45 -5.69 -2.49 -7.26
N ALA A 46 -6.28 -3.54 -7.81
CA ALA A 46 -7.14 -4.44 -7.02
C ALA A 46 -6.36 -5.08 -5.87
N GLY A 47 -5.12 -5.49 -6.13
CA GLY A 47 -4.27 -6.06 -5.09
C GLY A 47 -3.96 -5.06 -3.99
N LEU A 48 -3.63 -3.82 -4.39
CA LEU A 48 -3.32 -2.78 -3.42
C LEU A 48 -4.54 -2.41 -2.58
N GLU A 49 -5.73 -2.41 -3.20
CA GLU A 49 -6.95 -2.11 -2.48
C GLU A 49 -7.29 -3.18 -1.44
N ARG A 50 -7.05 -4.45 -1.75
CA ARG A 50 -7.27 -5.52 -0.78
C ARG A 50 -6.38 -5.34 0.44
N ARG A 51 -5.13 -4.98 0.21
CA ARG A 51 -4.19 -4.75 1.30
C ARG A 51 -4.59 -3.54 2.12
N LEU A 52 -5.06 -2.49 1.45
CA LEU A 52 -5.53 -1.30 2.15
C LEU A 52 -6.69 -1.65 3.09
N HIS A 53 -7.63 -2.46 2.61
CA HIS A 53 -8.76 -2.87 3.45
C HIS A 53 -8.29 -3.66 4.67
N ALA A 54 -7.28 -4.53 4.51
CA ALA A 54 -6.74 -5.26 5.66
C ALA A 54 -6.14 -4.30 6.68
N TYR A 55 -5.39 -3.31 6.22
CA TYR A 55 -4.76 -2.34 7.11
C TYR A 55 -5.80 -1.48 7.83
N GLN A 56 -6.90 -1.15 7.14
CA GLN A 56 -7.99 -0.39 7.76
C GLN A 56 -8.67 -1.18 8.87
N ARG A 57 -8.55 -2.51 8.85
CA ARG A 57 -9.05 -3.39 9.90
C ARG A 57 -7.99 -3.69 10.94
N ALA A 58 -6.87 -2.99 10.91
CA ALA A 58 -5.74 -3.20 11.80
C ALA A 58 -5.22 -4.63 11.70
N GLN A 59 -5.13 -5.15 10.48
CA GLN A 59 -4.62 -6.49 10.21
C GLN A 59 -3.50 -6.42 9.20
N PRO A 60 -2.38 -7.13 9.41
CA PRO A 60 -1.35 -7.22 8.39
C PRO A 60 -1.87 -8.05 7.22
N TRP A 61 -1.38 -7.74 6.02
CA TRP A 61 -1.79 -8.50 4.85
C TRP A 61 -1.22 -9.92 4.93
N ARG A 62 -2.07 -10.89 4.71
CA ARG A 62 -1.69 -12.31 4.63
C ARG A 62 -2.30 -12.90 3.39
N GLU A 63 -1.51 -13.68 2.69
CA GLU A 63 -2.01 -14.40 1.54
C GLU A 63 -2.64 -15.72 1.95
#